data_e6380366c67f4dd2b63ac0a637057800
#
_entry.id   e6380366c67f4dd2b63ac0a637057800
#
_cell.length_a   1.000
_cell.length_b   1.000
_cell.length_c   1.000
_cell.angle_alpha   90.00
_cell.angle_beta   90.00
_cell.angle_gamma   90.00
#
_symmetry.space_group_name_H-M   'P 1'
#
loop_
_entity.id
_entity.type
_entity.pdbx_description
1 polymer ?
#
loop_
_entity_poly.entity_id
_entity_poly.type
_entity_poly.pdbx_seq_one_letter_code
_entity_poly.pdbx_strand_id
1 'polypeptide(L)'
;MLHRLFCISVVFAVSSFALPETVQILDKDGKAIEGLTALAGFTVNVNGSTRKIVLSDVLSVHNGEPASPSETARIQSGLAAIQAYKAEAVQSEARRNRDAATEDLASIGLPVVTPLLQALKDTDQHEPRALYRLFERLLPSEADQLDREASLIRLASGELVRGKIESFPFEIGGQKLEWSNTRRLAVRRRTVVRNVELHSLRHSTQIEYLDAALIVTADSNVNVNAKGFVRLSFDIDGWASDANGLKVPGPNYKTNLVDGFPFGAIVGRVNAAGAAILIGADFSRRGLTPGRLYFAVNDNPHWQNNIGAFRVSLQATDAYDIGGAQ
;
A
#
# COMPACT_ATOMS: atom_id res chain seq x y z
N MET A 1 -0.64 -62.28 44.61
CA MET A 1 0.27 -61.13 44.46
C MET A 1 0.04 -60.50 43.08
N LEU A 2 -0.74 -59.42 43.01
CA LEU A 2 -1.03 -58.72 41.79
C LEU A 2 -0.05 -57.52 41.65
N HIS A 3 0.84 -57.58 40.65
CA HIS A 3 1.69 -56.43 40.29
C HIS A 3 0.87 -55.47 39.45
N ARG A 4 0.57 -54.29 39.98
CA ARG A 4 0.04 -53.15 39.24
C ARG A 4 1.20 -52.46 38.52
N LEU A 5 1.25 -52.60 37.20
CA LEU A 5 2.08 -51.75 36.35
C LEU A 5 1.45 -50.34 36.30
N PHE A 6 2.18 -49.36 36.84
CA PHE A 6 1.89 -47.93 36.65
C PHE A 6 2.49 -47.51 35.29
N CYS A 7 1.65 -47.30 34.27
CA CYS A 7 2.07 -46.56 33.07
C CYS A 7 2.13 -45.06 33.38
N ILE A 8 3.32 -44.50 33.49
CA ILE A 8 3.53 -43.05 33.52
C ILE A 8 3.50 -42.58 32.07
N SER A 9 2.40 -41.97 31.65
CA SER A 9 2.30 -41.25 30.38
C SER A 9 3.01 -39.90 30.55
N VAL A 10 4.25 -39.79 30.06
CA VAL A 10 4.94 -38.52 29.94
C VAL A 10 4.35 -37.78 28.75
N VAL A 11 3.46 -36.85 29.02
CA VAL A 11 2.96 -35.91 28.01
C VAL A 11 4.10 -34.91 27.74
N PHE A 12 4.82 -35.11 26.68
CA PHE A 12 5.69 -34.07 26.14
C PHE A 12 4.79 -32.95 25.63
N ALA A 13 4.67 -31.88 26.41
CA ALA A 13 4.19 -30.61 25.89
C ALA A 13 5.23 -30.10 24.87
N VAL A 14 5.00 -30.40 23.61
CA VAL A 14 5.74 -29.75 22.52
C VAL A 14 5.33 -28.28 22.56
N SER A 15 6.10 -27.47 23.27
CA SER A 15 6.04 -26.02 23.10
C SER A 15 6.48 -25.77 21.65
N SER A 16 5.50 -25.55 20.77
CA SER A 16 5.79 -25.08 19.40
C SER A 16 6.45 -23.71 19.54
N PHE A 17 7.78 -23.68 19.52
CA PHE A 17 8.51 -22.44 19.32
C PHE A 17 8.10 -21.91 17.95
N ALA A 18 7.33 -20.84 17.93
CA ALA A 18 7.07 -20.13 16.70
C ALA A 18 8.43 -19.73 16.10
N LEU A 19 8.63 -20.05 14.84
CA LEU A 19 9.82 -19.59 14.13
C LEU A 19 9.81 -18.06 14.10
N PRO A 20 10.98 -17.42 14.26
CA PRO A 20 11.04 -15.97 14.21
C PRO A 20 10.60 -15.48 12.82
N GLU A 21 9.70 -14.52 12.80
CA GLU A 21 9.19 -13.90 11.58
C GLU A 21 10.02 -12.66 11.24
N THR A 22 10.24 -12.43 9.95
CA THR A 22 10.79 -11.15 9.48
C THR A 22 9.65 -10.16 9.35
N VAL A 23 9.76 -9.04 10.03
CA VAL A 23 8.75 -7.99 10.02
C VAL A 23 9.38 -6.66 9.62
N GLN A 24 8.55 -5.80 9.03
CA GLN A 24 8.84 -4.39 8.86
C GLN A 24 7.84 -3.60 9.69
N ILE A 25 8.31 -2.67 10.48
CA ILE A 25 7.46 -1.67 11.10
C ILE A 25 7.70 -0.29 10.49
N LEU A 26 6.69 0.54 10.59
CA LEU A 26 6.78 1.99 10.44
C LEU A 26 6.44 2.60 11.78
N ASP A 27 7.34 3.38 12.36
CA ASP A 27 7.07 4.08 13.61
C ASP A 27 6.26 5.38 13.37
N LYS A 28 5.88 6.06 14.47
CA LYS A 28 5.12 7.32 14.40
C LYS A 28 5.93 8.48 13.79
N ASP A 29 7.25 8.38 13.76
CA ASP A 29 8.13 9.36 13.12
C ASP A 29 8.35 9.11 11.62
N GLY A 30 7.75 8.02 11.09
CA GLY A 30 7.85 7.62 9.69
C GLY A 30 9.13 6.82 9.36
N LYS A 31 9.86 6.36 10.38
CA LYS A 31 11.05 5.54 10.20
C LYS A 31 10.65 4.08 10.02
N ALA A 32 11.15 3.46 8.96
CA ALA A 32 10.99 2.03 8.73
C ALA A 32 12.13 1.25 9.44
N ILE A 33 11.75 0.19 10.16
CA ILE A 33 12.66 -0.73 10.84
C ILE A 33 12.29 -2.14 10.40
N GLU A 34 13.27 -2.90 9.92
CA GLU A 34 13.09 -4.28 9.43
C GLU A 34 14.00 -5.23 10.18
N GLY A 35 13.52 -6.42 10.49
CA GLY A 35 14.33 -7.45 11.14
C GLY A 35 13.50 -8.65 11.60
N LEU A 36 14.21 -9.59 12.21
CA LEU A 36 13.58 -10.74 12.86
C LEU A 36 12.96 -10.33 14.19
N THR A 37 11.80 -10.89 14.48
CA THR A 37 11.15 -10.76 15.79
C THR A 37 10.81 -12.12 16.38
N ALA A 38 10.93 -12.24 17.69
CA ALA A 38 10.44 -13.39 18.46
C ALA A 38 8.98 -13.21 18.92
N LEU A 39 8.31 -12.15 18.50
CA LEU A 39 6.90 -11.89 18.82
C LEU A 39 6.03 -13.01 18.23
N ALA A 40 5.46 -13.88 19.08
CA ALA A 40 4.61 -14.96 18.64
C ALA A 40 3.20 -14.48 18.23
N GLY A 41 2.78 -13.33 18.72
CA GLY A 41 1.46 -12.75 18.47
C GLY A 41 1.11 -11.69 19.52
N PHE A 42 -0.10 -11.18 19.44
CA PHE A 42 -0.62 -10.13 20.33
C PHE A 42 -2.12 -10.32 20.58
N THR A 43 -2.64 -9.55 21.51
CA THR A 43 -4.03 -9.60 21.94
C THR A 43 -4.78 -8.38 21.44
N VAL A 44 -5.99 -8.60 20.95
CA VAL A 44 -6.87 -7.56 20.41
C VAL A 44 -8.19 -7.58 21.16
N ASN A 45 -8.66 -6.45 21.62
CA ASN A 45 -10.01 -6.28 22.15
C ASN A 45 -10.96 -5.93 21.00
N VAL A 46 -11.85 -6.84 20.68
CA VAL A 46 -12.87 -6.68 19.63
C VAL A 46 -14.24 -6.60 20.33
N ASN A 47 -14.86 -5.43 20.35
CA ASN A 47 -16.19 -5.22 20.97
C ASN A 47 -16.29 -5.75 22.41
N GLY A 48 -15.28 -5.54 23.22
CA GLY A 48 -15.22 -6.00 24.60
C GLY A 48 -14.79 -7.45 24.80
N SER A 49 -14.57 -8.19 23.72
CA SER A 49 -14.06 -9.57 23.75
C SER A 49 -12.59 -9.62 23.37
N THR A 50 -11.80 -10.37 24.12
CA THR A 50 -10.37 -10.51 23.88
C THR A 50 -10.10 -11.63 22.88
N ARG A 51 -9.37 -11.32 21.79
CA ARG A 51 -8.93 -12.28 20.77
C ARG A 51 -7.39 -12.28 20.69
N LYS A 52 -6.80 -13.47 20.75
CA LYS A 52 -5.35 -13.65 20.50
C LYS A 52 -5.12 -13.82 19.00
N ILE A 53 -4.20 -13.06 18.45
CA ILE A 53 -3.77 -13.12 17.05
C ILE A 53 -2.35 -13.68 17.01
N VAL A 54 -2.12 -14.70 16.22
CA VAL A 54 -0.78 -15.29 16.00
C VAL A 54 -0.09 -14.51 14.89
N LEU A 55 1.16 -14.14 15.07
CA LEU A 55 1.87 -13.27 14.11
C LEU A 55 2.04 -13.92 12.74
N SER A 56 2.23 -15.25 12.69
CA SER A 56 2.31 -15.98 11.41
C SER A 56 1.05 -15.87 10.54
N ASP A 57 -0.09 -15.56 11.13
CA ASP A 57 -1.35 -15.38 10.41
C ASP A 57 -1.55 -13.93 9.93
N VAL A 58 -0.71 -12.99 10.38
CA VAL A 58 -0.84 -11.57 10.09
C VAL A 58 -0.14 -11.22 8.78
N LEU A 59 -0.82 -10.51 7.87
CA LEU A 59 -0.19 -9.82 6.74
C LEU A 59 0.28 -8.43 7.17
N SER A 60 -0.63 -7.66 7.75
CA SER A 60 -0.32 -6.32 8.25
C SER A 60 -1.22 -5.90 9.39
N VAL A 61 -0.71 -4.98 10.20
CA VAL A 61 -1.47 -4.27 11.25
C VAL A 61 -1.27 -2.79 11.06
N HIS A 62 -2.38 -2.05 10.99
CA HIS A 62 -2.38 -0.59 11.00
C HIS A 62 -2.90 -0.12 12.36
N ASN A 63 -2.08 0.62 13.08
CA ASN A 63 -2.43 1.13 14.41
C ASN A 63 -3.40 2.31 14.30
N GLY A 64 -4.55 2.21 14.97
CA GLY A 64 -5.58 3.24 15.02
C GLY A 64 -5.41 4.28 16.14
N GLU A 65 -4.33 4.20 16.93
CA GLU A 65 -4.11 5.19 17.97
C GLU A 65 -4.06 6.63 17.44
N PRO A 66 -4.52 7.62 18.22
CA PRO A 66 -4.48 9.02 17.82
C PRO A 66 -3.11 9.49 17.34
N ALA A 67 -3.12 10.51 16.48
CA ALA A 67 -1.89 11.10 15.98
C ALA A 67 -1.06 11.71 17.13
N SER A 68 0.24 11.49 17.10
CA SER A 68 1.19 12.22 17.95
C SER A 68 1.24 13.71 17.53
N PRO A 69 1.78 14.60 18.34
CA PRO A 69 1.96 16.00 17.97
C PRO A 69 2.76 16.19 16.66
N SER A 70 3.80 15.38 16.43
CA SER A 70 4.61 15.41 15.20
C SER A 70 3.78 14.96 13.99
N GLU A 71 3.00 13.89 14.12
CA GLU A 71 2.11 13.44 13.06
C GLU A 71 0.99 14.44 12.78
N THR A 72 0.44 15.08 13.80
CA THR A 72 -0.57 16.12 13.63
C THR A 72 -0.04 17.26 12.78
N ALA A 73 1.20 17.73 13.02
CA ALA A 73 1.83 18.75 12.20
C ALA A 73 2.05 18.27 10.75
N ARG A 74 2.49 17.02 10.55
CA ARG A 74 2.64 16.41 9.22
C ARG A 74 1.30 16.29 8.49
N ILE A 75 0.23 15.90 9.19
CA ILE A 75 -1.12 15.82 8.62
C ILE A 75 -1.57 17.19 8.14
N GLN A 76 -1.42 18.23 8.94
CA GLN A 76 -1.84 19.59 8.58
C GLN A 76 -1.04 20.10 7.36
N SER A 77 0.28 19.98 7.37
CA SER A 77 1.13 20.41 6.26
C SER A 77 0.88 19.62 4.97
N GLY A 78 0.65 18.31 5.08
CA GLY A 78 0.36 17.43 3.95
C GLY A 78 -0.98 17.75 3.30
N LEU A 79 -2.04 17.93 4.09
CA LEU A 79 -3.35 18.32 3.57
C LEU A 79 -3.29 19.70 2.89
N ALA A 80 -2.58 20.66 3.49
CA ALA A 80 -2.39 21.98 2.89
C ALA A 80 -1.62 21.89 1.54
N ALA A 81 -0.60 21.05 1.43
CA ALA A 81 0.13 20.82 0.19
C ALA A 81 -0.74 20.20 -0.91
N ILE A 82 -1.64 19.28 -0.56
CA ILE A 82 -2.58 18.68 -1.49
C ILE A 82 -3.60 19.72 -1.96
N GLN A 83 -4.15 20.52 -1.06
CA GLN A 83 -5.13 21.57 -1.38
C GLN A 83 -4.53 22.73 -2.19
N ALA A 84 -3.25 23.06 -1.96
CA ALA A 84 -2.56 24.11 -2.71
C ALA A 84 -2.24 23.72 -4.17
N TYR A 85 -2.35 22.42 -4.52
CA TYR A 85 -2.08 21.93 -5.87
C TYR A 85 -3.17 22.38 -6.84
N LYS A 86 -2.76 23.08 -7.92
CA LYS A 86 -3.64 23.43 -9.04
C LYS A 86 -3.26 22.57 -10.26
N ALA A 87 -4.26 21.96 -10.90
CA ALA A 87 -4.07 21.00 -11.99
C ALA A 87 -3.30 21.57 -13.20
N GLU A 88 -3.29 22.89 -13.36
CA GLU A 88 -2.58 23.58 -14.46
C GLU A 88 -1.05 23.51 -14.37
N ALA A 89 -0.52 23.11 -13.22
CA ALA A 89 0.91 23.06 -12.96
C ALA A 89 1.52 21.68 -13.32
N VAL A 90 1.43 21.28 -14.56
CA VAL A 90 1.66 19.92 -15.08
C VAL A 90 3.05 19.30 -14.80
N GLN A 91 4.09 20.04 -14.56
CA GLN A 91 5.45 19.53 -14.26
C GLN A 91 6.15 20.24 -13.11
N SER A 92 5.39 20.86 -12.24
CA SER A 92 5.93 21.73 -11.24
C SER A 92 6.39 21.00 -9.99
N GLU A 93 7.22 21.65 -9.21
CA GLU A 93 7.54 21.31 -7.83
C GLU A 93 6.29 21.06 -6.98
N ALA A 94 5.20 21.80 -7.23
CA ALA A 94 3.91 21.64 -6.59
C ALA A 94 3.34 20.22 -6.75
N ARG A 95 3.52 19.57 -7.90
CA ARG A 95 3.09 18.19 -8.10
C ARG A 95 3.91 17.21 -7.27
N ARG A 96 5.25 17.36 -7.29
CA ARG A 96 6.12 16.50 -6.45
C ARG A 96 5.78 16.64 -4.99
N ASN A 97 5.50 17.86 -4.53
CA ASN A 97 5.10 18.15 -3.16
C ASN A 97 3.76 17.50 -2.81
N ARG A 98 2.76 17.57 -3.71
CA ARG A 98 1.48 16.86 -3.54
C ARG A 98 1.68 15.35 -3.43
N ASP A 99 2.44 14.76 -4.35
CA ASP A 99 2.67 13.30 -4.38
C ASP A 99 3.42 12.85 -3.12
N ALA A 100 4.44 13.59 -2.70
CA ALA A 100 5.16 13.35 -1.46
C ALA A 100 4.26 13.47 -0.23
N ALA A 101 3.41 14.51 -0.17
CA ALA A 101 2.44 14.71 0.90
C ALA A 101 1.41 13.57 0.94
N THR A 102 0.92 13.12 -0.22
CA THR A 102 -0.02 11.99 -0.31
C THR A 102 0.62 10.71 0.24
N GLU A 103 1.89 10.45 -0.08
CA GLU A 103 2.64 9.32 0.45
C GLU A 103 2.83 9.40 1.95
N ASP A 104 3.23 10.56 2.44
CA ASP A 104 3.44 10.79 3.86
C ASP A 104 2.14 10.57 4.65
N LEU A 105 1.04 11.15 4.20
CA LEU A 105 -0.27 10.96 4.82
C LEU A 105 -0.74 9.50 4.77
N ALA A 106 -0.57 8.82 3.63
CA ALA A 106 -0.88 7.40 3.52
C ALA A 106 0.00 6.53 4.44
N SER A 107 1.20 6.97 4.78
CA SER A 107 2.09 6.27 5.73
C SER A 107 1.61 6.41 7.17
N ILE A 108 1.06 7.56 7.54
CA ILE A 108 0.44 7.79 8.86
C ILE A 108 -0.82 6.93 9.02
N GLY A 109 -1.60 6.76 7.96
CA GLY A 109 -2.72 5.83 7.95
C GLY A 109 -3.99 6.37 8.62
N LEU A 110 -4.64 5.55 9.45
CA LEU A 110 -5.96 5.84 10.04
C LEU A 110 -6.11 7.20 10.74
N PRO A 111 -5.15 7.74 11.47
CA PRO A 111 -5.26 9.06 12.09
C PRO A 111 -5.51 10.22 11.13
N VAL A 112 -5.19 10.04 9.84
CA VAL A 112 -5.43 11.07 8.80
C VAL A 112 -6.90 11.20 8.44
N VAL A 113 -7.70 10.16 8.64
CA VAL A 113 -9.09 10.08 8.14
C VAL A 113 -9.97 11.23 8.65
N THR A 114 -9.93 11.55 9.94
CA THR A 114 -10.75 12.62 10.50
C THR A 114 -10.37 14.01 9.98
N PRO A 115 -9.08 14.42 10.00
CA PRO A 115 -8.65 15.67 9.37
C PRO A 115 -8.95 15.72 7.86
N LEU A 116 -8.80 14.62 7.15
CA LEU A 116 -9.10 14.52 5.73
C LEU A 116 -10.59 14.75 5.42
N LEU A 117 -11.49 14.14 6.22
CA LEU A 117 -12.93 14.38 6.10
C LEU A 117 -13.30 15.84 6.36
N GLN A 118 -12.62 16.49 7.31
CA GLN A 118 -12.80 17.91 7.53
C GLN A 118 -12.31 18.73 6.32
N ALA A 119 -11.12 18.44 5.82
CA ALA A 119 -10.58 19.08 4.63
C ALA A 119 -11.49 18.93 3.40
N LEU A 120 -12.13 17.77 3.22
CA LEU A 120 -13.11 17.52 2.15
C LEU A 120 -14.39 18.37 2.29
N LYS A 121 -14.82 18.67 3.52
CA LYS A 121 -15.98 19.55 3.76
C LYS A 121 -15.66 21.03 3.50
N ASP A 122 -14.42 21.43 3.81
CA ASP A 122 -13.98 22.81 3.73
C ASP A 122 -13.47 23.20 2.34
N THR A 123 -13.41 22.22 1.42
CA THR A 123 -12.86 22.46 0.08
C THR A 123 -13.90 23.09 -0.83
N ASP A 124 -13.69 24.36 -1.18
CA ASP A 124 -14.40 25.05 -2.26
C ASP A 124 -13.98 24.45 -3.60
N GLN A 125 -14.79 23.58 -4.11
CA GLN A 125 -15.03 23.05 -5.46
C GLN A 125 -13.86 22.81 -6.46
N HIS A 126 -12.59 23.14 -6.21
CA HIS A 126 -11.62 23.12 -7.31
C HIS A 126 -10.75 21.87 -7.45
N GLU A 127 -10.50 21.06 -6.43
CA GLU A 127 -9.83 19.75 -6.62
C GLU A 127 -10.07 18.78 -5.43
N PRO A 128 -11.29 18.34 -5.16
CA PRO A 128 -11.51 17.32 -4.13
C PRO A 128 -10.94 15.95 -4.52
N ARG A 129 -10.60 15.75 -5.81
CA ARG A 129 -10.17 14.44 -6.35
C ARG A 129 -8.97 13.84 -5.63
N ALA A 130 -7.92 14.63 -5.38
CA ALA A 130 -6.72 14.13 -4.69
C ALA A 130 -7.00 13.73 -3.24
N LEU A 131 -7.87 14.50 -2.54
CA LEU A 131 -8.31 14.18 -1.19
C LEU A 131 -9.21 12.93 -1.16
N TYR A 132 -10.13 12.79 -2.13
CA TYR A 132 -10.96 11.58 -2.25
C TYR A 132 -10.13 10.33 -2.50
N ARG A 133 -9.10 10.41 -3.33
CA ARG A 133 -8.19 9.30 -3.61
C ARG A 133 -7.36 8.92 -2.38
N LEU A 134 -6.88 9.92 -1.65
CA LEU A 134 -6.23 9.65 -0.37
C LEU A 134 -7.18 8.95 0.59
N PHE A 135 -8.45 9.37 0.62
CA PHE A 135 -9.49 8.73 1.41
C PHE A 135 -9.71 7.27 0.99
N GLU A 136 -9.91 6.99 -0.29
CA GLU A 136 -10.04 5.63 -0.84
C GLU A 136 -8.82 4.75 -0.50
N ARG A 137 -7.64 5.34 -0.50
CA ARG A 137 -6.39 4.64 -0.18
C ARG A 137 -6.24 4.31 1.31
N LEU A 138 -6.77 5.14 2.19
CA LEU A 138 -6.71 4.96 3.64
C LEU A 138 -7.79 4.00 4.14
N LEU A 139 -8.92 3.94 3.46
CA LEU A 139 -10.07 3.15 3.85
C LEU A 139 -10.27 1.99 2.89
N PRO A 140 -10.15 0.74 3.35
CA PRO A 140 -10.63 -0.40 2.57
C PRO A 140 -12.14 -0.24 2.32
N SER A 141 -12.62 -0.72 1.17
CA SER A 141 -14.00 -0.59 0.67
C SER A 141 -15.11 -1.06 1.64
N GLU A 142 -14.75 -1.79 2.68
CA GLU A 142 -15.64 -2.30 3.73
C GLU A 142 -15.72 -1.38 4.95
N ALA A 143 -15.20 -0.17 4.86
CA ALA A 143 -14.91 0.70 6.00
C ALA A 143 -16.09 1.57 6.47
N ASP A 144 -17.32 1.32 6.03
CA ASP A 144 -18.50 2.13 6.37
C ASP A 144 -18.83 2.22 7.87
N GLN A 145 -18.14 1.45 8.71
CA GLN A 145 -18.32 1.43 10.17
C GLN A 145 -17.00 1.60 10.93
N LEU A 146 -16.25 2.66 10.65
CA LEU A 146 -14.97 2.91 11.32
C LEU A 146 -15.15 3.40 12.75
N ASP A 147 -14.86 2.54 13.71
CA ASP A 147 -14.23 2.98 14.95
C ASP A 147 -12.80 3.45 14.59
N ARG A 148 -12.61 4.76 14.54
CA ARG A 148 -11.40 5.41 14.01
C ARG A 148 -10.20 5.28 14.93
N GLU A 149 -10.40 4.77 16.15
CA GLU A 149 -9.38 4.52 17.14
C GLU A 149 -8.96 3.03 17.19
N ALA A 150 -9.68 2.18 16.43
CA ALA A 150 -9.35 0.77 16.38
C ALA A 150 -8.23 0.47 15.39
N SER A 151 -7.33 -0.40 15.76
CA SER A 151 -6.32 -0.97 14.85
C SER A 151 -7.00 -1.87 13.83
N LEU A 152 -6.49 -1.86 12.60
CA LEU A 152 -6.94 -2.72 11.51
C LEU A 152 -5.90 -3.81 11.27
N ILE A 153 -6.29 -5.06 11.43
CA ILE A 153 -5.43 -6.23 11.27
C ILE A 153 -5.92 -7.03 10.07
N ARG A 154 -5.05 -7.21 9.10
CA ARG A 154 -5.29 -8.07 7.94
C ARG A 154 -4.64 -9.41 8.14
N LEU A 155 -5.41 -10.50 8.07
CA LEU A 155 -4.91 -11.85 8.19
C LEU A 155 -4.66 -12.48 6.81
N ALA A 156 -3.79 -13.49 6.77
CA ALA A 156 -3.48 -14.26 5.57
C ALA A 156 -4.70 -15.02 5.01
N SER A 157 -5.70 -15.29 5.85
CA SER A 157 -7.00 -15.85 5.45
C SER A 157 -7.85 -14.89 4.62
N GLY A 158 -7.50 -13.59 4.56
CA GLY A 158 -8.33 -12.52 4.01
C GLY A 158 -9.25 -11.86 5.04
N GLU A 159 -9.34 -12.39 6.26
CA GLU A 159 -10.13 -11.78 7.33
C GLU A 159 -9.54 -10.44 7.74
N LEU A 160 -10.42 -9.45 7.96
CA LEU A 160 -10.11 -8.16 8.56
C LEU A 160 -10.61 -8.14 10.00
N VAL A 161 -9.68 -7.97 10.95
CA VAL A 161 -10.00 -7.84 12.38
C VAL A 161 -9.81 -6.39 12.79
N ARG A 162 -10.81 -5.83 13.47
CA ARG A 162 -10.76 -4.48 14.03
C ARG A 162 -10.84 -4.55 15.53
N GLY A 163 -9.99 -3.83 16.21
CA GLY A 163 -10.02 -3.80 17.66
C GLY A 163 -8.88 -2.99 18.25
N LYS A 164 -8.97 -2.76 19.53
CA LYS A 164 -7.92 -2.06 20.28
C LYS A 164 -6.83 -3.04 20.67
N ILE A 165 -5.60 -2.71 20.30
CA ILE A 165 -4.40 -3.43 20.72
C ILE A 165 -3.81 -2.68 21.92
N GLU A 166 -3.69 -3.36 23.05
CA GLU A 166 -2.98 -2.79 24.20
C GLU A 166 -1.49 -2.65 23.87
N SER A 167 -0.85 -1.60 24.40
CA SER A 167 0.57 -1.41 24.21
C SER A 167 1.36 -2.53 24.88
N PHE A 168 2.35 -3.04 24.16
CA PHE A 168 3.25 -4.08 24.64
C PHE A 168 4.66 -3.85 24.08
N PRO A 169 5.71 -4.19 24.84
CA PRO A 169 7.08 -4.16 24.34
C PRO A 169 7.35 -5.35 23.42
N PHE A 170 8.14 -5.12 22.39
CA PHE A 170 8.64 -6.16 21.48
C PHE A 170 10.01 -5.78 20.93
N GLU A 171 10.65 -6.72 20.24
CA GLU A 171 12.01 -6.52 19.71
C GLU A 171 12.05 -6.92 18.24
N ILE A 172 12.73 -6.10 17.43
CA ILE A 172 13.01 -6.35 16.02
C ILE A 172 14.48 -6.09 15.76
N GLY A 173 15.19 -7.12 15.27
CA GLY A 173 16.61 -6.99 14.91
C GLY A 173 17.49 -6.52 16.06
N GLY A 174 17.15 -6.84 17.31
CA GLY A 174 17.85 -6.40 18.52
C GLY A 174 17.43 -5.01 19.05
N GLN A 175 16.52 -4.32 18.36
CA GLN A 175 15.99 -3.02 18.80
C GLN A 175 14.69 -3.23 19.59
N LYS A 176 14.66 -2.71 20.83
CA LYS A 176 13.46 -2.70 21.67
C LYS A 176 12.50 -1.60 21.23
N LEU A 177 11.23 -1.94 21.10
CA LEU A 177 10.17 -1.09 20.58
C LEU A 177 8.92 -1.25 21.46
N GLU A 178 8.02 -0.26 21.36
CA GLU A 178 6.70 -0.28 21.99
C GLU A 178 5.63 -0.18 20.91
N TRP A 179 4.55 -0.96 21.05
CA TRP A 179 3.43 -0.93 20.11
C TRP A 179 2.82 0.47 19.99
N SER A 180 2.72 1.21 21.10
CA SER A 180 2.23 2.59 21.12
C SER A 180 3.01 3.56 20.24
N ASN A 181 4.26 3.22 19.87
CA ASN A 181 5.09 4.03 18.97
C ASN A 181 5.06 3.52 17.52
N THR A 182 4.27 2.50 17.22
CA THR A 182 4.22 1.85 15.91
C THR A 182 2.97 2.31 15.15
N ARG A 183 3.11 2.67 13.88
CA ARG A 183 1.99 2.96 12.97
C ARG A 183 1.57 1.77 12.15
N ARG A 184 2.53 1.00 11.72
CA ARG A 184 2.26 -0.19 10.91
C ARG A 184 3.25 -1.29 11.25
N LEU A 185 2.76 -2.52 11.28
CA LEU A 185 3.56 -3.72 11.26
C LEU A 185 3.15 -4.52 10.02
N ALA A 186 4.10 -5.03 9.25
CA ALA A 186 3.88 -5.94 8.15
C ALA A 186 4.79 -7.15 8.27
N VAL A 187 4.26 -8.33 8.00
CA VAL A 187 5.01 -9.59 8.08
C VAL A 187 5.49 -9.96 6.68
N ARG A 188 6.80 -10.26 6.54
CA ARG A 188 7.40 -10.68 5.28
C ARG A 188 6.83 -12.01 4.83
N ARG A 189 6.40 -12.07 3.59
CA ARG A 189 5.81 -13.29 3.00
C ARG A 189 6.70 -13.84 1.92
N ARG A 190 6.86 -15.17 1.91
CA ARG A 190 7.59 -15.86 0.85
C ARG A 190 6.96 -15.62 -0.53
N THR A 191 5.65 -15.50 -0.59
CA THR A 191 4.92 -15.19 -1.81
C THR A 191 3.72 -14.31 -1.47
N VAL A 192 3.59 -13.20 -2.19
CA VAL A 192 2.41 -12.33 -2.18
C VAL A 192 1.83 -12.33 -3.58
N VAL A 193 0.51 -12.53 -3.69
CA VAL A 193 -0.22 -12.44 -4.97
C VAL A 193 -1.29 -11.37 -4.84
N ARG A 194 -1.35 -10.48 -5.83
CA ARG A 194 -2.37 -9.44 -5.92
C ARG A 194 -2.92 -9.33 -7.32
N ASN A 195 -4.21 -9.06 -7.41
CA ASN A 195 -4.86 -8.69 -8.66
C ASN A 195 -5.40 -7.27 -8.50
N VAL A 196 -5.00 -6.38 -9.38
CA VAL A 196 -5.42 -4.98 -9.35
C VAL A 196 -5.97 -4.57 -10.71
N GLU A 197 -6.88 -3.62 -10.71
CA GLU A 197 -7.42 -3.04 -11.93
C GLU A 197 -6.82 -1.64 -12.14
N LEU A 198 -6.07 -1.48 -13.22
CA LEU A 198 -5.38 -0.26 -13.57
C LEU A 198 -6.23 0.53 -14.59
N HIS A 199 -7.05 1.45 -14.11
CA HIS A 199 -7.91 2.28 -14.94
C HIS A 199 -7.12 3.38 -15.65
N SER A 200 -7.20 3.45 -16.96
CA SER A 200 -6.46 4.43 -17.77
C SER A 200 -6.80 5.89 -17.45
N LEU A 201 -8.04 6.16 -17.07
CA LEU A 201 -8.46 7.51 -16.69
C LEU A 201 -7.98 7.92 -15.28
N ARG A 202 -7.98 6.98 -14.33
CA ARG A 202 -7.61 7.26 -12.93
C ARG A 202 -6.11 7.17 -12.70
N HIS A 203 -5.48 6.16 -13.27
CA HIS A 203 -4.11 5.78 -12.99
C HIS A 203 -3.20 6.06 -14.19
N SER A 204 -3.19 7.29 -14.65
CA SER A 204 -2.21 7.72 -15.65
C SER A 204 -1.00 8.35 -14.97
N THR A 205 0.14 8.32 -15.66
CA THR A 205 1.40 8.90 -15.15
C THR A 205 1.27 10.37 -14.78
N GLN A 206 0.25 11.06 -15.25
CA GLN A 206 -0.02 12.46 -14.96
C GLN A 206 -1.06 12.67 -13.85
N ILE A 207 -1.92 11.73 -13.59
CA ILE A 207 -2.95 11.88 -12.58
C ILE A 207 -2.47 11.27 -11.27
N GLU A 208 -2.30 9.96 -11.25
CA GLU A 208 -1.89 9.23 -10.07
C GLU A 208 -1.38 7.84 -10.44
N TYR A 209 -0.37 7.37 -9.73
CA TYR A 209 0.03 5.97 -9.79
C TYR A 209 -0.85 5.15 -8.85
N LEU A 210 -1.36 4.03 -9.34
CA LEU A 210 -2.02 3.02 -8.51
C LEU A 210 -1.01 2.45 -7.53
N ASP A 211 -1.34 2.50 -6.26
CA ASP A 211 -0.59 1.84 -5.21
C ASP A 211 -0.87 0.34 -5.23
N ALA A 212 0.14 -0.46 -5.48
CA ALA A 212 0.02 -1.92 -5.44
C ALA A 212 -0.16 -2.48 -4.02
N ALA A 213 -0.04 -1.64 -3.00
CA ALA A 213 -0.06 -2.00 -1.58
C ALA A 213 0.95 -3.12 -1.22
N LEU A 214 2.08 -3.09 -1.91
CA LEU A 214 3.17 -4.05 -1.80
C LEU A 214 4.47 -3.32 -1.53
N ILE A 215 5.23 -3.78 -0.54
CA ILE A 215 6.63 -3.35 -0.34
C ILE A 215 7.54 -4.47 -0.81
N VAL A 216 8.37 -4.17 -1.79
CA VAL A 216 9.43 -5.06 -2.28
C VAL A 216 10.72 -4.83 -1.49
N THR A 217 11.50 -5.90 -1.35
CA THR A 217 12.86 -5.88 -0.76
C THR A 217 13.91 -6.04 -1.85
N ALA A 218 15.18 -5.93 -1.53
CA ALA A 218 16.27 -6.21 -2.46
C ALA A 218 16.27 -7.66 -2.98
N ASP A 219 15.72 -8.59 -2.20
CA ASP A 219 15.63 -10.01 -2.54
C ASP A 219 14.37 -10.35 -3.33
N SER A 220 13.40 -9.46 -3.38
CA SER A 220 12.13 -9.70 -4.05
C SER A 220 12.32 -9.99 -5.53
N ASN A 221 11.62 -11.02 -6.02
CA ASN A 221 11.37 -11.21 -7.43
C ASN A 221 9.93 -10.82 -7.74
N VAL A 222 9.75 -9.84 -8.62
CA VAL A 222 8.46 -9.28 -8.99
C VAL A 222 8.08 -9.77 -10.37
N ASN A 223 6.95 -10.44 -10.48
CA ASN A 223 6.34 -10.88 -11.74
C ASN A 223 5.01 -10.16 -11.91
N VAL A 224 4.81 -9.56 -13.08
CA VAL A 224 3.57 -8.90 -13.46
C VAL A 224 3.07 -9.48 -14.76
N ASN A 225 1.80 -9.85 -14.80
CA ASN A 225 1.09 -10.19 -16.04
C ASN A 225 -0.13 -9.29 -16.16
N ALA A 226 -0.20 -8.52 -17.23
CA ALA A 226 -1.27 -7.57 -17.48
C ALA A 226 -2.04 -7.94 -18.74
N LYS A 227 -3.39 -7.91 -18.64
CA LYS A 227 -4.32 -8.22 -19.73
C LYS A 227 -5.35 -7.12 -19.87
N GLY A 228 -5.89 -7.01 -21.08
CA GLY A 228 -6.89 -6.01 -21.41
C GLY A 228 -6.34 -4.99 -22.40
N PHE A 229 -7.11 -3.95 -22.62
CA PHE A 229 -6.72 -2.83 -23.45
C PHE A 229 -7.34 -1.55 -22.92
N VAL A 230 -6.74 -0.42 -23.27
CA VAL A 230 -7.23 0.92 -22.98
C VAL A 230 -7.37 1.68 -24.29
N ARG A 231 -8.33 2.58 -24.36
CA ARG A 231 -8.50 3.54 -25.44
C ARG A 231 -8.05 4.90 -24.92
N LEU A 232 -7.08 5.50 -25.59
CA LEU A 232 -6.42 6.72 -25.13
C LEU A 232 -7.02 8.01 -25.73
N SER A 233 -8.07 7.85 -26.57
CA SER A 233 -8.86 8.96 -27.10
C SER A 233 -10.24 8.46 -27.56
N PHE A 234 -11.27 9.30 -27.39
CA PHE A 234 -12.60 9.03 -27.98
C PHE A 234 -12.65 9.31 -29.49
N ASP A 235 -11.84 10.27 -29.94
CA ASP A 235 -12.03 10.87 -31.25
C ASP A 235 -11.16 10.25 -32.34
N ILE A 236 -10.21 9.38 -31.95
CA ILE A 236 -9.24 8.81 -32.89
C ILE A 236 -9.35 7.29 -32.90
N ASP A 237 -9.87 6.75 -33.99
CA ASP A 237 -9.82 5.33 -34.26
C ASP A 237 -8.35 4.86 -34.35
N GLY A 238 -8.04 3.79 -33.62
CA GLY A 238 -6.70 3.19 -33.61
C GLY A 238 -5.84 3.55 -32.40
N TRP A 239 -6.31 4.37 -31.47
CA TRP A 239 -5.58 4.64 -30.21
C TRP A 239 -5.95 3.63 -29.10
N ALA A 240 -6.26 2.42 -29.47
CA ALA A 240 -6.38 1.31 -28.55
C ALA A 240 -5.00 0.69 -28.31
N SER A 241 -4.61 0.59 -27.05
CA SER A 241 -3.31 0.06 -26.62
C SER A 241 -3.49 -1.16 -25.73
N ASP A 242 -2.71 -2.19 -25.96
CA ASP A 242 -2.45 -3.22 -24.95
C ASP A 242 -1.47 -2.70 -23.88
N ALA A 243 -1.13 -3.51 -22.91
CA ALA A 243 -0.26 -3.13 -21.81
C ALA A 243 1.19 -2.77 -22.23
N ASN A 244 1.61 -3.15 -23.45
CA ASN A 244 2.93 -2.80 -24.00
C ASN A 244 2.95 -1.42 -24.64
N GLY A 245 1.82 -0.80 -24.82
CA GLY A 245 1.69 0.51 -25.45
C GLY A 245 1.45 0.45 -26.95
N LEU A 246 1.22 1.63 -27.54
CA LEU A 246 1.00 1.75 -28.95
C LEU A 246 2.23 1.36 -29.76
N LYS A 247 2.05 0.51 -30.76
CA LYS A 247 3.09 0.09 -31.71
C LYS A 247 3.44 1.16 -32.73
N VAL A 248 2.52 2.09 -32.95
CA VAL A 248 2.67 3.17 -33.92
C VAL A 248 2.82 4.49 -33.18
N PRO A 249 3.81 5.30 -33.51
CA PRO A 249 3.96 6.63 -32.95
C PRO A 249 2.73 7.48 -33.26
N GLY A 250 2.01 7.93 -32.21
CA GLY A 250 1.00 8.99 -32.34
C GLY A 250 1.69 10.33 -32.63
N PRO A 251 0.96 11.32 -33.16
CA PRO A 251 1.54 12.57 -33.63
C PRO A 251 2.22 13.46 -32.56
N ASN A 252 2.11 13.16 -31.27
CA ASN A 252 2.62 14.01 -30.19
C ASN A 252 3.36 13.26 -29.08
N TYR A 253 4.36 12.45 -29.43
CA TYR A 253 5.21 11.73 -28.46
C TYR A 253 5.96 12.62 -27.45
N LYS A 254 6.20 13.89 -27.80
CA LYS A 254 6.98 14.81 -26.96
C LYS A 254 6.28 15.23 -25.67
N THR A 255 5.02 14.88 -25.49
CA THR A 255 4.25 15.21 -24.29
C THR A 255 4.04 14.03 -23.33
N ASN A 256 4.61 12.86 -23.65
CA ASN A 256 4.56 11.72 -22.73
C ASN A 256 5.42 12.02 -21.51
N LEU A 257 4.87 11.75 -20.34
CA LEU A 257 5.54 12.09 -19.07
C LEU A 257 6.75 11.24 -18.76
N VAL A 258 6.79 10.03 -19.29
CA VAL A 258 7.94 9.16 -19.16
C VAL A 258 8.53 9.01 -20.54
N ASP A 259 9.52 9.86 -20.82
CA ASP A 259 10.25 9.84 -22.08
C ASP A 259 10.86 8.47 -22.33
N GLY A 260 10.79 8.02 -23.57
CA GLY A 260 11.37 6.77 -24.02
C GLY A 260 10.49 5.53 -23.78
N PHE A 261 9.32 5.65 -23.14
CA PHE A 261 8.38 4.53 -22.99
C PHE A 261 7.19 4.69 -23.94
N PRO A 262 6.62 3.57 -24.46
CA PRO A 262 5.49 3.62 -25.37
C PRO A 262 4.27 4.28 -24.73
N PHE A 263 3.54 5.05 -25.52
CA PHE A 263 2.29 5.68 -25.13
C PHE A 263 1.23 4.59 -24.85
N GLY A 264 0.52 4.68 -23.73
CA GLY A 264 -0.43 3.67 -23.29
C GLY A 264 0.16 2.44 -22.62
N ALA A 265 1.49 2.30 -22.55
CA ALA A 265 2.12 1.20 -21.85
C ALA A 265 1.90 1.28 -20.33
N ILE A 266 1.90 0.14 -19.66
CA ILE A 266 2.00 0.10 -18.21
C ILE A 266 3.44 0.44 -17.80
N VAL A 267 3.57 1.42 -16.93
CA VAL A 267 4.81 1.79 -16.26
C VAL A 267 4.67 1.60 -14.76
N GLY A 268 5.77 1.30 -14.09
CA GLY A 268 5.82 1.19 -12.64
C GLY A 268 6.90 2.09 -12.05
N ARG A 269 6.87 2.26 -10.75
CA ARG A 269 7.96 2.86 -9.96
C ARG A 269 7.99 2.26 -8.57
N VAL A 270 9.17 2.26 -7.96
CA VAL A 270 9.32 1.93 -6.55
C VAL A 270 9.52 3.24 -5.79
N ASN A 271 8.68 3.46 -4.78
CA ASN A 271 8.50 4.72 -4.06
C ASN A 271 7.95 5.87 -4.95
N ALA A 272 7.32 6.86 -4.31
CA ALA A 272 6.65 7.96 -5.01
C ALA A 272 7.59 8.79 -5.89
N ALA A 273 8.85 8.93 -5.50
CA ALA A 273 9.87 9.66 -6.24
C ALA A 273 10.80 8.77 -7.08
N GLY A 274 10.53 7.44 -7.12
CA GLY A 274 11.35 6.48 -7.85
C GLY A 274 11.34 6.71 -9.36
N ALA A 275 12.42 6.32 -10.04
CA ALA A 275 12.48 6.30 -11.48
C ALA A 275 11.42 5.37 -12.06
N ALA A 276 10.82 5.76 -13.18
CA ALA A 276 9.87 4.93 -13.89
C ALA A 276 10.55 3.71 -14.51
N ILE A 277 9.82 2.61 -14.54
CA ILE A 277 10.23 1.31 -15.11
C ILE A 277 9.15 0.90 -16.09
N LEU A 278 9.54 0.45 -17.29
CA LEU A 278 8.60 -0.15 -18.22
C LEU A 278 8.17 -1.53 -17.68
N ILE A 279 6.88 -1.70 -17.49
CA ILE A 279 6.28 -2.97 -17.05
C ILE A 279 5.73 -3.75 -18.26
N GLY A 280 4.91 -3.12 -19.07
CA GLY A 280 4.29 -3.79 -20.22
C GLY A 280 3.28 -4.87 -19.82
N ALA A 281 3.06 -5.83 -20.72
CA ALA A 281 2.14 -6.95 -20.51
C ALA A 281 2.72 -8.04 -19.63
N ASP A 282 4.03 -8.28 -19.76
CA ASP A 282 4.77 -9.30 -19.03
C ASP A 282 6.08 -8.72 -18.49
N PHE A 283 6.22 -8.73 -17.18
CA PHE A 283 7.39 -8.22 -16.51
C PHE A 283 7.87 -9.21 -15.45
N SER A 284 9.17 -9.45 -15.43
CA SER A 284 9.82 -10.25 -14.40
C SER A 284 11.16 -9.61 -14.04
N ARG A 285 11.33 -9.25 -12.78
CA ARG A 285 12.58 -8.63 -12.32
C ARG A 285 12.86 -8.93 -10.86
N ARG A 286 14.10 -9.27 -10.59
CA ARG A 286 14.69 -9.40 -9.26
C ARG A 286 15.57 -8.17 -8.97
N GLY A 287 15.72 -7.84 -7.68
CA GLY A 287 16.64 -6.78 -7.26
C GLY A 287 16.16 -5.39 -7.62
N LEU A 288 14.84 -5.14 -7.52
CA LEU A 288 14.32 -3.78 -7.52
C LEU A 288 14.84 -3.03 -6.29
N THR A 289 14.95 -1.71 -6.40
CA THR A 289 15.20 -0.87 -5.21
C THR A 289 14.14 -1.17 -4.16
N PRO A 290 14.50 -1.39 -2.89
CA PRO A 290 13.52 -1.63 -1.85
C PRO A 290 12.53 -0.48 -1.70
N GLY A 291 11.24 -0.81 -1.52
CA GLY A 291 10.21 0.20 -1.33
C GLY A 291 8.83 -0.20 -1.84
N ARG A 292 7.91 0.73 -1.81
CA ARG A 292 6.52 0.57 -2.19
C ARG A 292 6.34 0.63 -3.70
N LEU A 293 5.60 -0.33 -4.25
CA LEU A 293 5.42 -0.50 -5.71
C LEU A 293 4.15 0.21 -6.19
N TYR A 294 4.27 0.88 -7.33
CA TYR A 294 3.20 1.65 -7.98
C TYR A 294 3.13 1.35 -9.47
N PHE A 295 1.93 1.47 -10.05
CA PHE A 295 1.68 1.32 -11.48
C PHE A 295 0.91 2.49 -12.05
N ALA A 296 1.14 2.83 -13.32
CA ALA A 296 0.35 3.78 -14.07
C ALA A 296 0.32 3.43 -15.56
N VAL A 297 -0.65 3.97 -16.28
CA VAL A 297 -0.65 4.00 -17.74
C VAL A 297 0.17 5.21 -18.20
N ASN A 298 1.11 5.02 -19.09
CA ASN A 298 1.93 6.11 -19.66
C ASN A 298 1.09 6.94 -20.62
N ASP A 299 0.49 8.00 -20.12
CA ASP A 299 -0.45 8.82 -20.87
C ASP A 299 -0.35 10.31 -20.53
N ASN A 300 -0.83 11.13 -21.46
CA ASN A 300 -0.96 12.57 -21.32
C ASN A 300 -2.37 12.93 -20.85
N PRO A 301 -2.56 13.56 -19.68
CA PRO A 301 -3.86 13.78 -19.06
C PRO A 301 -4.66 14.94 -19.63
N HIS A 302 -4.12 15.72 -20.56
CA HIS A 302 -4.78 16.95 -21.00
C HIS A 302 -6.21 16.73 -21.46
N TRP A 303 -6.57 15.50 -21.84
CA TRP A 303 -7.88 15.23 -22.48
C TRP A 303 -8.87 14.48 -21.59
N GLN A 304 -8.45 13.87 -20.49
CA GLN A 304 -9.31 13.05 -19.60
C GLN A 304 -10.31 12.14 -20.37
N ASN A 305 -9.89 11.67 -21.53
CA ASN A 305 -10.75 10.97 -22.50
C ASN A 305 -10.41 9.48 -22.63
N ASN A 306 -9.64 8.94 -21.71
CA ASN A 306 -9.30 7.53 -21.72
C ASN A 306 -10.46 6.65 -21.27
N ILE A 307 -10.55 5.47 -21.88
CA ILE A 307 -11.53 4.44 -21.51
C ILE A 307 -10.79 3.12 -21.31
N GLY A 308 -11.31 2.30 -20.39
CA GLY A 308 -10.84 0.94 -20.15
C GLY A 308 -9.84 0.83 -19.04
N ALA A 309 -9.46 -0.41 -18.79
CA ALA A 309 -8.54 -0.76 -17.72
C ALA A 309 -7.72 -2.00 -18.09
N PHE A 310 -6.56 -2.13 -17.49
CA PHE A 310 -5.78 -3.36 -17.49
C PHE A 310 -6.06 -4.16 -16.21
N ARG A 311 -6.25 -5.45 -16.35
CA ARG A 311 -6.22 -6.39 -15.22
C ARG A 311 -4.79 -6.82 -15.02
N VAL A 312 -4.22 -6.45 -13.88
CA VAL A 312 -2.82 -6.69 -13.54
C VAL A 312 -2.77 -7.76 -12.46
N SER A 313 -2.19 -8.91 -12.78
CA SER A 313 -1.83 -9.94 -11.81
C SER A 313 -0.36 -9.74 -11.41
N LEU A 314 -0.15 -9.51 -10.14
CA LEU A 314 1.15 -9.22 -9.53
C LEU A 314 1.50 -10.34 -8.57
N GLN A 315 2.67 -10.95 -8.75
CA GLN A 315 3.25 -11.88 -7.80
C GLN A 315 4.63 -11.38 -7.37
N ALA A 316 4.87 -11.33 -6.08
CA ALA A 316 6.18 -11.00 -5.55
C ALA A 316 6.62 -12.04 -4.51
N THR A 317 7.91 -12.40 -4.53
CA THR A 317 8.52 -13.20 -3.46
C THR A 317 9.21 -12.29 -2.46
N ASP A 318 9.33 -12.75 -1.22
CA ASP A 318 10.05 -12.05 -0.15
C ASP A 318 9.62 -10.58 0.01
N ALA A 319 8.31 -10.34 0.02
CA ALA A 319 7.69 -9.03 0.02
C ALA A 319 6.71 -8.87 1.19
N TYR A 320 6.30 -7.62 1.45
CA TYR A 320 5.30 -7.28 2.47
C TYR A 320 4.00 -6.88 1.79
N ASP A 321 2.90 -7.56 2.15
CA ASP A 321 1.55 -7.14 1.83
C ASP A 321 1.09 -6.14 2.89
N ILE A 322 1.00 -4.87 2.52
CA ILE A 322 0.61 -3.82 3.48
C ILE A 322 -0.89 -3.49 3.41
N GLY A 323 -1.63 -4.16 2.53
CA GLY A 323 -3.04 -3.87 2.35
C GLY A 323 -3.31 -2.44 1.93
N GLY A 324 -4.27 -2.23 1.09
CA GLY A 324 -4.79 -0.95 0.68
C GLY A 324 -6.18 -1.18 0.12
N ALA A 325 -6.99 -0.15 0.01
CA ALA A 325 -8.19 -0.22 -0.80
C ALA A 325 -7.76 -0.56 -2.24
N GLN A 326 -8.39 -1.58 -2.80
CA GLN A 326 -8.30 -1.89 -4.23
C GLN A 326 -9.38 -1.14 -4.98
#